data_1ac3891b662fcb8d938d0083bb59c46c
#
_entry.id   1ac3891b662fcb8d938d0083bb59c46c
#
_cell.length_a   1.000
_cell.length_b   1.000
_cell.length_c   1.000
_cell.angle_alpha   90.00
_cell.angle_beta   90.00
_cell.angle_gamma   90.00
#
_symmetry.space_group_name_H-M   'P 1'
#
loop_
_entity.id
_entity.type
_entity.pdbx_description
1 polymer ?
#
loop_
_entity_poly.entity_id
_entity_poly.type
_entity_poly.pdbx_seq_one_letter_code
_entity_poly.pdbx_strand_id
1 'polypeptide(L)'
;CMGYLCTTVAQTFVKTEVKQSMRRVADWQIAHYNKAIYGDLNWVNATFYLGLVHWAAIAEQADKDDSYYKWLLRLGNRNYWQVNQRMYHADDICVSQMYLYMYEKYKRKSMLVPTQARAEWVIANPPSGSFELDYGDATTLEHWTWCDALFMAPPVYMKLYNITGDKKFIRFMDKEYKATYNYLFDKEDNLFYRDHRYFTMKEANGAKVFWGRGNGWVLGGLVELLRELPAKSKYRPFYQDLFQKLCRRIAPLQNKDGFWHASLLDPASYPSPETS
;
A
#
# COMPACT_ATOMS: atom_id res chain seq x y z
N CYS A 1 -45.29 7.97 -10.91
CA CYS A 1 -43.88 7.62 -10.64
C CYS A 1 -43.51 8.12 -9.23
N MET A 2 -43.55 7.25 -8.27
CA MET A 2 -43.05 7.53 -6.91
C MET A 2 -41.56 7.28 -6.90
N GLY A 3 -40.74 8.34 -6.82
CA GLY A 3 -39.31 8.25 -6.67
C GLY A 3 -38.96 7.78 -5.23
N TYR A 4 -38.44 6.58 -5.09
CA TYR A 4 -37.82 6.13 -3.85
C TYR A 4 -36.52 6.92 -3.67
N LEU A 5 -36.54 7.90 -2.79
CA LEU A 5 -35.32 8.49 -2.23
C LEU A 5 -34.67 7.41 -1.36
N CYS A 6 -33.66 6.75 -1.89
CA CYS A 6 -32.80 5.89 -1.12
C CYS A 6 -31.91 6.79 -0.24
N THR A 7 -32.36 7.08 0.98
CA THR A 7 -31.55 7.72 2.00
C THR A 7 -30.56 6.68 2.49
N THR A 8 -29.35 6.65 1.89
CA THR A 8 -28.20 5.99 2.51
C THR A 8 -27.92 6.73 3.82
N VAL A 9 -28.30 6.12 4.94
CA VAL A 9 -27.85 6.57 6.25
C VAL A 9 -26.35 6.30 6.32
N ALA A 10 -25.56 7.35 6.16
CA ALA A 10 -24.12 7.25 6.38
C ALA A 10 -23.90 6.74 7.81
N GLN A 11 -23.24 5.59 7.94
CA GLN A 11 -22.93 5.03 9.25
C GLN A 11 -22.01 6.02 9.99
N THR A 12 -22.52 6.58 11.09
CA THR A 12 -21.78 7.56 11.89
C THR A 12 -20.82 6.80 12.80
N PHE A 13 -19.53 6.79 12.46
CA PHE A 13 -18.53 6.20 13.34
C PHE A 13 -18.27 7.08 14.55
N VAL A 14 -18.32 6.48 15.74
CA VAL A 14 -17.95 7.16 16.98
C VAL A 14 -16.43 7.17 17.11
N LYS A 15 -15.83 8.35 17.10
CA LYS A 15 -14.36 8.53 17.10
C LYS A 15 -13.67 7.78 18.24
N THR A 16 -14.28 7.74 19.43
CA THR A 16 -13.72 7.02 20.58
C THR A 16 -13.72 5.50 20.39
N GLU A 17 -14.75 4.93 19.77
CA GLU A 17 -14.85 3.49 19.49
C GLU A 17 -13.84 3.07 18.41
N VAL A 18 -13.67 3.90 17.36
CA VAL A 18 -12.63 3.68 16.33
C VAL A 18 -11.25 3.68 16.99
N LYS A 19 -10.95 4.68 17.82
CA LYS A 19 -9.68 4.78 18.55
C LYS A 19 -9.42 3.55 19.44
N GLN A 20 -10.45 3.09 20.17
CA GLN A 20 -10.35 1.89 21.01
C GLN A 20 -10.09 0.63 20.17
N SER A 21 -10.73 0.51 19.01
CA SER A 21 -10.53 -0.61 18.09
C SER A 21 -9.09 -0.61 17.52
N MET A 22 -8.58 0.54 17.11
CA MET A 22 -7.19 0.69 16.67
C MET A 22 -6.22 0.27 17.78
N ARG A 23 -6.42 0.71 19.02
CA ARG A 23 -5.59 0.31 20.16
C ARG A 23 -5.62 -1.21 20.37
N ARG A 24 -6.83 -1.81 20.43
CA ARG A 24 -6.95 -3.28 20.61
C ARG A 24 -6.19 -4.06 19.55
N VAL A 25 -6.29 -3.65 18.27
CA VAL A 25 -5.57 -4.30 17.18
C VAL A 25 -4.05 -4.14 17.35
N ALA A 26 -3.58 -2.94 17.63
CA ALA A 26 -2.15 -2.67 17.83
C ALA A 26 -1.58 -3.48 19.00
N ASP A 27 -2.24 -3.47 20.14
CA ASP A 27 -1.82 -4.19 21.35
C ASP A 27 -1.81 -5.71 21.11
N TRP A 28 -2.85 -6.23 20.45
CA TRP A 28 -2.93 -7.66 20.15
C TRP A 28 -1.80 -8.10 19.21
N GLN A 29 -1.55 -7.35 18.15
CA GLN A 29 -0.47 -7.66 17.20
C GLN A 29 0.91 -7.62 17.86
N ILE A 30 1.17 -6.62 18.71
CA ILE A 30 2.43 -6.53 19.46
C ILE A 30 2.58 -7.72 20.42
N ALA A 31 1.53 -8.05 21.17
CA ALA A 31 1.55 -9.16 22.14
C ALA A 31 1.79 -10.54 21.47
N HIS A 32 1.35 -10.70 20.22
CA HIS A 32 1.47 -11.94 19.46
C HIS A 32 2.56 -11.91 18.40
N TYR A 33 3.37 -10.87 18.35
CA TYR A 33 4.38 -10.69 17.30
C TYR A 33 5.42 -11.82 17.26
N ASN A 34 5.73 -12.44 18.39
CA ASN A 34 6.61 -13.61 18.49
C ASN A 34 6.07 -14.87 17.79
N LYS A 35 4.79 -14.87 17.41
CA LYS A 35 4.13 -15.94 16.64
C LYS A 35 4.06 -15.63 15.14
N ALA A 36 4.62 -14.49 14.71
CA ALA A 36 4.67 -14.16 13.29
C ALA A 36 5.52 -15.18 12.54
N ILE A 37 4.98 -15.71 11.44
CA ILE A 37 5.67 -16.74 10.62
C ILE A 37 6.65 -16.12 9.63
N TYR A 38 6.55 -14.82 9.41
CA TYR A 38 7.42 -14.07 8.49
C TYR A 38 8.45 -13.27 9.27
N GLY A 39 9.65 -13.10 8.69
CA GLY A 39 10.70 -12.26 9.26
C GLY A 39 10.33 -10.78 9.32
N ASP A 40 11.03 -10.03 10.15
CA ASP A 40 10.78 -8.61 10.41
C ASP A 40 10.72 -7.73 9.14
N LEU A 41 11.50 -8.05 8.12
CA LEU A 41 11.61 -7.25 6.90
C LEU A 41 10.64 -7.68 5.81
N ASN A 42 9.81 -8.71 6.07
CA ASN A 42 8.82 -9.17 5.12
C ASN A 42 7.67 -8.15 5.00
N TRP A 43 7.15 -7.95 3.79
CA TRP A 43 6.08 -7.01 3.49
C TRP A 43 4.82 -7.22 4.35
N VAL A 44 4.51 -8.48 4.72
CA VAL A 44 3.35 -8.79 5.58
C VAL A 44 3.47 -8.08 6.93
N ASN A 45 4.66 -8.10 7.53
CA ASN A 45 4.92 -7.39 8.77
C ASN A 45 5.09 -5.87 8.53
N ALA A 46 5.68 -5.48 7.40
CA ALA A 46 5.89 -4.07 7.05
C ALA A 46 4.57 -3.29 6.95
N THR A 47 3.51 -3.91 6.42
CA THR A 47 2.18 -3.29 6.36
C THR A 47 1.58 -3.05 7.75
N PHE A 48 1.80 -3.98 8.68
CA PHE A 48 1.44 -3.77 10.09
C PHE A 48 2.24 -2.59 10.70
N TYR A 49 3.54 -2.48 10.44
CA TYR A 49 4.35 -1.37 10.99
C TYR A 49 3.92 -0.01 10.44
N LEU A 50 3.47 0.07 9.19
CA LEU A 50 2.90 1.29 8.65
C LEU A 50 1.64 1.70 9.42
N GLY A 51 0.72 0.77 9.63
CA GLY A 51 -0.45 1.01 10.48
C GLY A 51 -0.08 1.40 11.91
N LEU A 52 0.92 0.73 12.48
CA LEU A 52 1.39 0.98 13.85
C LEU A 52 2.07 2.34 14.01
N VAL A 53 2.84 2.83 13.02
CA VAL A 53 3.45 4.17 13.12
C VAL A 53 2.42 5.29 13.06
N HIS A 54 1.35 5.11 12.27
CA HIS A 54 0.21 6.04 12.28
C HIS A 54 -0.55 6.00 13.60
N TRP A 55 -0.79 4.80 14.15
CA TRP A 55 -1.39 4.66 15.47
C TRP A 55 -0.51 5.29 16.56
N ALA A 56 0.80 5.09 16.52
CA ALA A 56 1.74 5.66 17.48
C ALA A 56 1.65 7.18 17.55
N ALA A 57 1.49 7.86 16.39
CA ALA A 57 1.30 9.31 16.35
C ALA A 57 0.00 9.75 17.05
N ILE A 58 -1.10 9.00 16.85
CA ILE A 58 -2.38 9.28 17.49
C ILE A 58 -2.29 9.03 19.02
N ALA A 59 -1.69 7.92 19.44
CA ALA A 59 -1.57 7.55 20.85
C ALA A 59 -0.67 8.53 21.61
N GLU A 60 0.45 8.93 21.03
CA GLU A 60 1.34 9.94 21.65
C GLU A 60 0.64 11.30 21.79
N GLN A 61 -0.05 11.75 20.73
CA GLN A 61 -0.72 13.05 20.75
C GLN A 61 -1.89 13.08 21.74
N ALA A 62 -2.72 12.03 21.72
CA ALA A 62 -3.98 12.01 22.49
C ALA A 62 -3.80 11.52 23.92
N ASP A 63 -2.94 10.53 24.16
CA ASP A 63 -2.82 9.81 25.43
C ASP A 63 -1.44 9.95 26.08
N LYS A 64 -0.50 10.66 25.42
CA LYS A 64 0.92 10.76 25.82
C LYS A 64 1.62 9.40 25.87
N ASP A 65 1.14 8.45 25.07
CA ASP A 65 1.64 7.08 25.03
C ASP A 65 2.64 6.92 23.90
N ASP A 66 3.92 6.87 24.22
CA ASP A 66 5.03 6.69 23.29
C ASP A 66 5.49 5.22 23.15
N SER A 67 4.78 4.28 23.80
CA SER A 67 5.17 2.86 23.87
C SER A 67 5.26 2.20 22.50
N TYR A 68 4.37 2.57 21.57
CA TYR A 68 4.34 2.07 20.19
C TYR A 68 5.57 2.56 19.40
N TYR A 69 5.94 3.83 19.55
CA TYR A 69 7.19 4.35 18.97
C TYR A 69 8.42 3.64 19.54
N LYS A 70 8.46 3.39 20.84
CA LYS A 70 9.54 2.63 21.48
C LYS A 70 9.63 1.19 20.95
N TRP A 71 8.47 0.56 20.66
CA TRP A 71 8.45 -0.76 20.05
C TRP A 71 9.02 -0.73 18.62
N LEU A 72 8.60 0.23 17.79
CA LEU A 72 9.11 0.42 16.43
C LEU A 72 10.63 0.76 16.44
N LEU A 73 11.11 1.55 17.40
CA LEU A 73 12.54 1.82 17.58
C LEU A 73 13.34 0.55 17.85
N ARG A 74 12.85 -0.33 18.74
CA ARG A 74 13.51 -1.62 19.01
C ARG A 74 13.54 -2.49 17.75
N LEU A 75 12.45 -2.55 17.01
CA LEU A 75 12.37 -3.28 15.75
C LEU A 75 13.37 -2.75 14.71
N GLY A 76 13.39 -1.46 14.46
CA GLY A 76 14.32 -0.85 13.51
C GLY A 76 15.78 -1.02 13.91
N ASN A 77 16.10 -0.84 15.20
CA ASN A 77 17.47 -0.99 15.71
C ASN A 77 17.97 -2.43 15.56
N ARG A 78 17.17 -3.44 15.89
CA ARG A 78 17.61 -4.85 15.76
C ARG A 78 17.84 -5.29 14.32
N ASN A 79 17.17 -4.62 13.37
CA ASN A 79 17.34 -4.83 11.93
C ASN A 79 18.31 -3.82 11.29
N TYR A 80 19.00 -3.00 12.09
CA TYR A 80 19.93 -1.97 11.61
C TYR A 80 19.30 -1.02 10.57
N TRP A 81 17.96 -0.88 10.58
CA TRP A 81 17.18 -0.10 9.63
C TRP A 81 17.38 -0.53 8.17
N GLN A 82 17.81 -1.78 7.96
CA GLN A 82 18.02 -2.35 6.64
C GLN A 82 16.68 -2.73 5.98
N VAL A 83 16.66 -2.69 4.66
CA VAL A 83 15.57 -3.21 3.83
C VAL A 83 15.82 -4.70 3.54
N ASN A 84 14.82 -5.41 3.02
CA ASN A 84 14.98 -6.82 2.70
C ASN A 84 15.90 -7.03 1.48
N GLN A 85 16.20 -8.27 1.09
CA GLN A 85 17.39 -8.62 0.30
C GLN A 85 17.26 -8.35 -1.21
N ARG A 86 16.07 -8.53 -1.80
CA ARG A 86 15.88 -8.41 -3.25
C ARG A 86 15.94 -6.94 -3.69
N MET A 87 16.93 -6.61 -4.51
CA MET A 87 17.31 -5.24 -4.78
C MET A 87 16.18 -4.38 -5.38
N TYR A 88 15.51 -4.89 -6.40
CA TYR A 88 14.44 -4.16 -7.09
C TYR A 88 13.05 -4.40 -6.52
N HIS A 89 12.86 -5.49 -5.79
CA HIS A 89 11.53 -5.98 -5.43
C HIS A 89 10.76 -4.99 -4.55
N ALA A 90 9.55 -4.63 -4.99
CA ALA A 90 8.71 -3.66 -4.31
C ALA A 90 8.38 -4.06 -2.85
N ASP A 91 8.13 -5.34 -2.59
CA ASP A 91 7.84 -5.83 -1.26
C ASP A 91 9.01 -5.63 -0.29
N ASP A 92 10.24 -5.72 -0.81
CA ASP A 92 11.46 -5.69 0.02
C ASP A 92 11.84 -4.28 0.48
N ILE A 93 11.31 -3.24 -0.16
CA ILE A 93 11.45 -1.85 0.28
C ILE A 93 10.26 -1.37 1.14
N CYS A 94 9.19 -2.16 1.24
CA CYS A 94 7.96 -1.76 1.93
C CYS A 94 8.18 -1.34 3.38
N VAL A 95 9.07 -2.01 4.13
CA VAL A 95 9.39 -1.68 5.52
C VAL A 95 9.91 -0.25 5.68
N SER A 96 10.49 0.31 4.63
CA SER A 96 10.98 1.68 4.60
C SER A 96 9.88 2.73 4.75
N GLN A 97 8.63 2.41 4.46
CA GLN A 97 7.54 3.34 4.73
C GLN A 97 7.54 3.73 6.22
N MET A 98 7.59 2.74 7.11
CA MET A 98 7.69 2.99 8.56
C MET A 98 9.02 3.67 8.92
N TYR A 99 10.15 3.23 8.37
CA TYR A 99 11.46 3.81 8.67
C TYR A 99 11.53 5.31 8.38
N LEU A 100 10.95 5.75 7.28
CA LEU A 100 10.95 7.16 6.90
C LEU A 100 10.03 8.01 7.80
N TYR A 101 8.90 7.47 8.29
CA TYR A 101 8.12 8.13 9.34
C TYR A 101 8.92 8.25 10.66
N MET A 102 9.66 7.21 11.04
CA MET A 102 10.53 7.25 12.21
C MET A 102 11.67 8.25 12.02
N TYR A 103 12.24 8.35 10.81
CA TYR A 103 13.22 9.38 10.50
C TYR A 103 12.65 10.79 10.63
N GLU A 104 11.45 11.04 10.16
CA GLU A 104 10.80 12.35 10.28
C GLU A 104 10.63 12.77 11.75
N LYS A 105 10.36 11.81 12.62
CA LYS A 105 10.22 12.05 14.06
C LYS A 105 11.57 12.23 14.77
N TYR A 106 12.52 11.36 14.55
CA TYR A 106 13.76 11.28 15.35
C TYR A 106 15.00 11.90 14.70
N LYS A 107 14.95 12.16 13.39
CA LYS A 107 16.04 12.75 12.60
C LYS A 107 17.38 12.01 12.65
N ARG A 108 17.37 10.69 12.95
CA ARG A 108 18.55 9.86 13.01
C ARG A 108 18.90 9.34 11.62
N LYS A 109 20.09 9.66 11.11
CA LYS A 109 20.54 9.27 9.75
C LYS A 109 20.47 7.75 9.51
N SER A 110 20.70 6.92 10.50
CA SER A 110 20.59 5.46 10.38
C SER A 110 19.21 4.99 9.90
N MET A 111 18.13 5.74 10.19
CA MET A 111 16.77 5.41 9.76
C MET A 111 16.49 5.78 8.28
N LEU A 112 17.34 6.61 7.68
CA LEU A 112 17.19 7.09 6.31
C LEU A 112 18.15 6.42 5.34
N VAL A 113 19.43 6.36 5.72
CA VAL A 113 20.54 6.03 4.82
C VAL A 113 20.35 4.69 4.08
N PRO A 114 19.98 3.57 4.73
CA PRO A 114 19.83 2.30 4.02
C PRO A 114 18.72 2.34 2.95
N THR A 115 17.58 2.97 3.26
CA THR A 115 16.49 3.15 2.30
C THR A 115 16.89 4.05 1.15
N GLN A 116 17.53 5.18 1.44
CA GLN A 116 17.99 6.11 0.42
C GLN A 116 19.02 5.46 -0.51
N ALA A 117 20.00 4.76 0.04
CA ALA A 117 21.02 4.05 -0.74
C ALA A 117 20.40 3.00 -1.67
N ARG A 118 19.42 2.21 -1.18
CA ARG A 118 18.69 1.25 -2.00
C ARG A 118 17.98 1.94 -3.16
N ALA A 119 17.22 2.99 -2.88
CA ALA A 119 16.45 3.72 -3.89
C ALA A 119 17.37 4.42 -4.91
N GLU A 120 18.49 5.00 -4.49
CA GLU A 120 19.49 5.61 -5.37
C GLU A 120 20.14 4.59 -6.29
N TRP A 121 20.48 3.41 -5.76
CA TRP A 121 21.05 2.35 -6.56
C TRP A 121 20.07 1.87 -7.65
N VAL A 122 18.79 1.64 -7.30
CA VAL A 122 17.74 1.25 -8.27
C VAL A 122 17.57 2.31 -9.36
N ILE A 123 17.58 3.60 -8.98
CA ILE A 123 17.48 4.70 -9.96
C ILE A 123 18.68 4.74 -10.90
N ALA A 124 19.88 4.49 -10.38
CA ALA A 124 21.12 4.48 -11.18
C ALA A 124 21.24 3.24 -12.09
N ASN A 125 20.58 2.14 -11.72
CA ASN A 125 20.54 0.88 -12.46
C ASN A 125 19.07 0.55 -12.78
N PRO A 126 18.46 1.23 -13.76
CA PRO A 126 17.03 1.11 -14.00
C PRO A 126 16.63 -0.31 -14.38
N PRO A 127 15.41 -0.75 -14.00
CA PRO A 127 14.88 -2.05 -14.38
C PRO A 127 14.92 -2.28 -15.88
N SER A 128 15.21 -3.52 -16.28
CA SER A 128 15.32 -3.91 -17.69
C SER A 128 14.47 -5.14 -18.05
N GLY A 129 13.83 -5.76 -17.07
CA GLY A 129 13.02 -6.96 -17.24
C GLY A 129 11.70 -6.74 -17.98
N SER A 130 11.02 -7.84 -18.30
CA SER A 130 9.69 -7.83 -18.89
C SER A 130 8.62 -7.45 -17.85
N PHE A 131 7.50 -6.87 -18.30
CA PHE A 131 6.29 -6.75 -17.50
C PHE A 131 5.48 -8.05 -17.41
N GLU A 132 5.84 -9.07 -18.17
CA GLU A 132 5.24 -10.41 -18.06
C GLU A 132 5.86 -11.14 -16.86
N LEU A 133 5.13 -11.18 -15.77
CA LEU A 133 5.59 -11.74 -14.50
C LEU A 133 5.83 -13.25 -14.62
N ASP A 134 7.08 -13.67 -14.45
CA ASP A 134 7.50 -15.06 -14.31
C ASP A 134 8.31 -15.22 -13.02
N TYR A 135 7.83 -16.03 -12.10
CA TYR A 135 8.55 -16.32 -10.84
C TYR A 135 9.83 -17.14 -11.03
N GLY A 136 10.02 -17.77 -12.21
CA GLY A 136 11.26 -18.44 -12.60
C GLY A 136 12.34 -17.47 -13.07
N ASP A 137 11.96 -16.25 -13.46
CA ASP A 137 12.87 -15.19 -13.93
C ASP A 137 12.79 -13.97 -13.02
N ALA A 138 13.79 -13.80 -12.17
CA ALA A 138 13.87 -12.68 -11.22
C ALA A 138 13.89 -11.29 -11.90
N THR A 139 14.29 -11.19 -13.16
CA THR A 139 14.32 -9.91 -13.89
C THR A 139 12.92 -9.36 -14.13
N THR A 140 11.91 -10.22 -14.20
CA THR A 140 10.48 -9.81 -14.32
C THR A 140 9.91 -9.20 -13.05
N LEU A 141 10.66 -9.23 -11.95
CA LEU A 141 10.32 -8.59 -10.67
C LEU A 141 11.09 -7.27 -10.44
N GLU A 142 11.89 -6.83 -11.41
CA GLU A 142 12.61 -5.56 -11.34
C GLU A 142 11.65 -4.37 -11.52
N HIS A 143 10.70 -4.47 -12.44
CA HIS A 143 9.58 -3.55 -12.54
C HIS A 143 8.47 -3.88 -11.52
N TRP A 144 7.53 -2.97 -11.34
CA TRP A 144 6.35 -3.21 -10.51
C TRP A 144 5.28 -3.95 -11.34
N THR A 145 5.50 -5.25 -11.59
CA THR A 145 4.74 -6.07 -12.54
C THR A 145 3.45 -6.67 -11.96
N TRP A 146 3.12 -6.36 -10.71
CA TRP A 146 1.88 -6.75 -10.04
C TRP A 146 1.27 -5.55 -9.30
N CYS A 147 -0.07 -5.53 -9.18
CA CYS A 147 -0.76 -4.35 -8.68
C CYS A 147 -0.42 -3.99 -7.22
N ASP A 148 -0.13 -4.97 -6.37
CA ASP A 148 0.25 -4.75 -4.96
C ASP A 148 1.53 -3.92 -4.82
N ALA A 149 2.44 -4.01 -5.80
CA ALA A 149 3.67 -3.22 -5.82
C ALA A 149 3.39 -1.72 -5.72
N LEU A 150 2.21 -1.27 -6.18
CA LEU A 150 1.78 0.13 -6.12
C LEU A 150 1.45 0.62 -4.69
N PHE A 151 1.32 -0.30 -3.73
CA PHE A 151 1.31 0.03 -2.30
C PHE A 151 2.71 -0.01 -1.70
N MET A 152 3.52 -0.98 -2.11
CA MET A 152 4.75 -1.33 -1.41
C MET A 152 5.87 -0.30 -1.61
N ALA A 153 6.14 0.10 -2.86
CA ALA A 153 7.29 0.93 -3.21
C ALA A 153 6.99 2.43 -3.43
N PRO A 154 5.93 2.85 -4.15
CA PRO A 154 5.73 4.26 -4.51
C PRO A 154 5.74 5.25 -3.34
N PRO A 155 5.10 4.96 -2.18
CA PRO A 155 5.13 5.88 -1.05
C PRO A 155 6.54 6.12 -0.50
N VAL A 156 7.43 5.12 -0.58
CA VAL A 156 8.83 5.23 -0.14
C VAL A 156 9.58 6.27 -0.97
N TYR A 157 9.50 6.17 -2.30
CA TYR A 157 10.15 7.12 -3.21
C TYR A 157 9.58 8.54 -3.07
N MET A 158 8.25 8.64 -2.87
CA MET A 158 7.62 9.93 -2.66
C MET A 158 8.10 10.58 -1.37
N LYS A 159 8.20 9.82 -0.29
CA LYS A 159 8.68 10.30 1.00
C LYS A 159 10.16 10.67 0.96
N LEU A 160 11.00 9.91 0.24
CA LEU A 160 12.39 10.27 -0.02
C LEU A 160 12.50 11.61 -0.76
N TYR A 161 11.63 11.87 -1.75
CA TYR A 161 11.58 13.18 -2.40
C TYR A 161 11.28 14.31 -1.40
N ASN A 162 10.29 14.14 -0.52
CA ASN A 162 9.95 15.15 0.47
C ASN A 162 11.07 15.40 1.49
N ILE A 163 11.76 14.33 1.90
CA ILE A 163 12.86 14.41 2.87
C ILE A 163 14.11 15.07 2.29
N THR A 164 14.45 14.73 1.04
CA THR A 164 15.73 15.13 0.42
C THR A 164 15.62 16.33 -0.51
N GLY A 165 14.43 16.62 -1.04
CA GLY A 165 14.21 17.59 -2.11
C GLY A 165 14.65 17.12 -3.50
N ASP A 166 15.26 15.93 -3.61
CA ASP A 166 15.80 15.44 -4.89
C ASP A 166 14.71 14.88 -5.79
N LYS A 167 14.50 15.56 -6.91
CA LYS A 167 13.47 15.23 -7.89
C LYS A 167 13.67 13.88 -8.60
N LYS A 168 14.84 13.23 -8.47
CA LYS A 168 15.07 11.91 -9.08
C LYS A 168 14.08 10.87 -8.51
N PHE A 169 13.77 10.93 -7.21
CA PHE A 169 12.87 9.99 -6.56
C PHE A 169 11.44 10.08 -7.10
N ILE A 170 10.86 11.29 -7.16
CA ILE A 170 9.50 11.45 -7.71
C ILE A 170 9.43 11.17 -9.20
N ARG A 171 10.48 11.47 -9.98
CA ARG A 171 10.51 11.15 -11.41
C ARG A 171 10.55 9.64 -11.66
N PHE A 172 11.38 8.91 -10.90
CA PHE A 172 11.45 7.46 -10.98
C PHE A 172 10.10 6.83 -10.59
N MET A 173 9.56 7.21 -9.44
CA MET A 173 8.27 6.74 -8.95
C MET A 173 7.15 6.96 -9.97
N ASP A 174 7.01 8.15 -10.51
CA ASP A 174 5.95 8.49 -11.49
C ASP A 174 6.11 7.67 -12.79
N LYS A 175 7.34 7.47 -13.24
CA LYS A 175 7.63 6.65 -14.42
C LYS A 175 7.21 5.19 -14.21
N GLU A 176 7.68 4.56 -13.15
CA GLU A 176 7.39 3.15 -12.88
C GLU A 176 5.90 2.94 -12.54
N TYR A 177 5.29 3.83 -11.74
CA TYR A 177 3.86 3.78 -11.45
C TYR A 177 3.01 3.81 -12.72
N LYS A 178 3.31 4.76 -13.62
CA LYS A 178 2.57 4.88 -14.88
C LYS A 178 2.81 3.72 -15.83
N ALA A 179 3.99 3.12 -15.83
CA ALA A 179 4.25 1.91 -16.59
C ALA A 179 3.35 0.76 -16.11
N THR A 180 3.29 0.51 -14.79
CA THR A 180 2.38 -0.47 -14.18
C THR A 180 0.92 -0.14 -14.44
N TYR A 181 0.52 1.13 -14.27
CA TYR A 181 -0.84 1.58 -14.57
C TYR A 181 -1.22 1.29 -16.03
N ASN A 182 -0.38 1.66 -16.99
CA ASN A 182 -0.66 1.44 -18.41
C ASN A 182 -0.75 -0.03 -18.77
N TYR A 183 -0.07 -0.89 -18.03
CA TYR A 183 -0.01 -2.32 -18.27
C TYR A 183 -1.16 -3.08 -17.59
N LEU A 184 -1.51 -2.75 -16.35
CA LEU A 184 -2.44 -3.53 -15.52
C LEU A 184 -3.82 -2.91 -15.37
N PHE A 185 -4.01 -1.61 -15.63
CA PHE A 185 -5.28 -0.96 -15.39
C PHE A 185 -6.24 -1.18 -16.56
N ASP A 186 -7.35 -1.84 -16.29
CA ASP A 186 -8.45 -2.00 -17.22
C ASP A 186 -9.32 -0.72 -17.22
N LYS A 187 -9.31 -0.02 -18.37
CA LYS A 187 -10.03 1.25 -18.52
C LYS A 187 -11.55 1.10 -18.69
N GLU A 188 -12.02 -0.09 -19.04
CA GLU A 188 -13.45 -0.39 -19.18
C GLU A 188 -14.04 -0.61 -17.77
N ASP A 189 -13.42 -1.47 -16.99
CA ASP A 189 -13.87 -1.81 -15.63
C ASP A 189 -13.36 -0.84 -14.55
N ASN A 190 -12.37 0.00 -14.85
CA ASN A 190 -11.69 0.88 -13.88
C ASN A 190 -11.12 0.13 -12.68
N LEU A 191 -10.54 -1.05 -12.92
CA LEU A 191 -9.93 -1.93 -11.94
C LEU A 191 -8.54 -2.37 -12.42
N PHE A 192 -7.69 -2.81 -11.49
CA PHE A 192 -6.40 -3.39 -11.82
C PHE A 192 -6.49 -4.90 -11.89
N TYR A 193 -5.95 -5.50 -12.95
CA TYR A 193 -5.54 -6.89 -12.93
C TYR A 193 -4.43 -7.09 -11.89
N ARG A 194 -4.34 -8.27 -11.29
CA ARG A 194 -3.25 -8.58 -10.38
C ARG A 194 -1.89 -8.51 -11.08
N ASP A 195 -1.77 -9.21 -12.20
CA ASP A 195 -0.63 -9.23 -13.11
C ASP A 195 -1.10 -9.74 -14.50
N HIS A 196 -0.20 -9.81 -15.49
CA HIS A 196 -0.53 -10.15 -16.88
C HIS A 196 -1.23 -11.52 -17.05
N ARG A 197 -1.00 -12.47 -16.15
CA ARG A 197 -1.60 -13.83 -16.22
C ARG A 197 -3.11 -13.77 -16.09
N TYR A 198 -3.66 -12.70 -15.54
CA TYR A 198 -5.10 -12.49 -15.35
C TYR A 198 -5.79 -11.85 -16.56
N PHE A 199 -5.07 -11.38 -17.59
CA PHE A 199 -5.68 -10.67 -18.74
C PHE A 199 -6.69 -11.51 -19.52
N THR A 200 -6.43 -12.81 -19.66
CA THR A 200 -7.28 -13.73 -20.42
C THR A 200 -8.19 -14.58 -19.53
N MET A 201 -7.99 -14.52 -18.21
CA MET A 201 -8.80 -15.31 -17.28
C MET A 201 -10.21 -14.76 -17.16
N LYS A 202 -11.16 -15.69 -16.95
CA LYS A 202 -12.56 -15.36 -16.72
C LYS A 202 -13.07 -16.06 -15.47
N GLU A 203 -13.97 -15.41 -14.79
CA GLU A 203 -14.74 -15.97 -13.69
C GLU A 203 -15.83 -16.93 -14.20
N ALA A 204 -16.46 -17.68 -13.30
CA ALA A 204 -17.52 -18.61 -13.64
C ALA A 204 -18.73 -17.93 -14.31
N ASN A 205 -19.01 -16.68 -13.95
CA ASN A 205 -20.06 -15.86 -14.55
C ASN A 205 -19.64 -15.17 -15.88
N GLY A 206 -18.42 -15.44 -16.38
CA GLY A 206 -17.87 -14.87 -17.61
C GLY A 206 -17.22 -13.48 -17.45
N ALA A 207 -17.24 -12.88 -16.25
CA ALA A 207 -16.60 -11.60 -15.98
C ALA A 207 -15.07 -11.72 -16.03
N LYS A 208 -14.37 -10.57 -16.16
CA LYS A 208 -12.92 -10.48 -15.98
C LYS A 208 -12.55 -10.73 -14.51
N VAL A 209 -11.36 -11.28 -14.28
CA VAL A 209 -10.89 -11.56 -12.92
C VAL A 209 -10.20 -10.33 -12.32
N PHE A 210 -10.83 -9.70 -11.33
CA PHE A 210 -10.26 -8.60 -10.58
C PHE A 210 -10.25 -8.91 -9.09
N TRP A 211 -9.06 -9.07 -8.55
CA TRP A 211 -8.84 -9.44 -7.17
C TRP A 211 -9.11 -8.27 -6.22
N GLY A 212 -10.01 -8.47 -5.23
CA GLY A 212 -10.47 -7.45 -4.28
C GLY A 212 -9.34 -6.86 -3.45
N ARG A 213 -8.55 -7.71 -2.78
CA ARG A 213 -7.42 -7.26 -1.95
C ARG A 213 -6.34 -6.56 -2.77
N GLY A 214 -6.06 -7.01 -4.00
CA GLY A 214 -5.11 -6.34 -4.89
C GLY A 214 -5.51 -4.91 -5.22
N ASN A 215 -6.77 -4.69 -5.57
CA ASN A 215 -7.30 -3.34 -5.80
C ASN A 215 -7.34 -2.51 -4.51
N GLY A 216 -7.55 -3.14 -3.35
CA GLY A 216 -7.42 -2.52 -2.03
C GLY A 216 -5.99 -2.04 -1.76
N TRP A 217 -4.96 -2.81 -2.13
CA TRP A 217 -3.57 -2.38 -2.03
C TRP A 217 -3.30 -1.13 -2.87
N VAL A 218 -3.79 -1.09 -4.11
CA VAL A 218 -3.61 0.10 -4.97
C VAL A 218 -4.28 1.33 -4.34
N LEU A 219 -5.50 1.19 -3.78
CA LEU A 219 -6.16 2.29 -3.06
C LEU A 219 -5.36 2.75 -1.86
N GLY A 220 -4.88 1.84 -1.03
CA GLY A 220 -4.05 2.16 0.13
C GLY A 220 -2.77 2.89 -0.26
N GLY A 221 -2.09 2.41 -1.31
CA GLY A 221 -0.90 3.05 -1.86
C GLY A 221 -1.16 4.47 -2.38
N LEU A 222 -2.31 4.67 -3.05
CA LEU A 222 -2.73 6.01 -3.50
C LEU A 222 -3.01 6.96 -2.33
N VAL A 223 -3.58 6.47 -1.22
CA VAL A 223 -3.79 7.28 -0.01
C VAL A 223 -2.45 7.77 0.54
N GLU A 224 -1.49 6.85 0.75
CA GLU A 224 -0.16 7.23 1.25
C GLU A 224 0.56 8.18 0.28
N LEU A 225 0.49 7.91 -1.02
CA LEU A 225 1.09 8.75 -2.05
C LEU A 225 0.47 10.17 -2.07
N LEU A 226 -0.85 10.28 -2.03
CA LEU A 226 -1.57 11.55 -2.07
C LEU A 226 -1.38 12.38 -0.79
N ARG A 227 -1.15 11.74 0.36
CA ARG A 227 -0.79 12.43 1.61
C ARG A 227 0.56 13.14 1.48
N GLU A 228 1.51 12.50 0.82
CA GLU A 228 2.87 13.03 0.62
C GLU A 228 2.99 14.00 -0.56
N LEU A 229 2.17 13.87 -1.60
CA LEU A 229 2.22 14.73 -2.77
C LEU A 229 1.79 16.17 -2.45
N PRO A 230 2.64 17.18 -2.69
CA PRO A 230 2.25 18.57 -2.51
C PRO A 230 0.99 18.94 -3.29
N ALA A 231 0.14 19.79 -2.72
CA ALA A 231 -1.14 20.15 -3.34
C ALA A 231 -0.99 20.76 -4.75
N LYS A 232 0.10 21.52 -4.99
CA LYS A 232 0.40 22.15 -6.28
C LYS A 232 1.32 21.30 -7.18
N SER A 233 1.58 20.04 -6.83
CA SER A 233 2.43 19.16 -7.64
C SER A 233 1.78 18.88 -8.99
N LYS A 234 2.55 18.99 -10.08
CA LYS A 234 2.10 18.63 -11.44
C LYS A 234 1.71 17.14 -11.57
N TYR A 235 2.17 16.30 -10.67
CA TYR A 235 1.88 14.86 -10.64
C TYR A 235 0.53 14.56 -9.98
N ARG A 236 0.06 15.42 -9.06
CA ARG A 236 -1.13 15.18 -8.25
C ARG A 236 -2.40 14.89 -9.03
N PRO A 237 -2.73 15.60 -10.13
CA PRO A 237 -3.99 15.39 -10.86
C PRO A 237 -4.18 13.94 -11.33
N PHE A 238 -3.11 13.30 -11.83
CA PHE A 238 -3.17 11.90 -12.28
C PHE A 238 -3.55 10.94 -11.13
N TYR A 239 -2.84 11.03 -10.01
CA TYR A 239 -3.09 10.15 -8.86
C TYR A 239 -4.43 10.40 -8.20
N GLN A 240 -4.87 11.66 -8.16
CA GLN A 240 -6.16 12.03 -7.60
C GLN A 240 -7.33 11.53 -8.48
N ASP A 241 -7.22 11.64 -9.79
CA ASP A 241 -8.20 11.10 -10.73
C ASP A 241 -8.29 9.57 -10.64
N LEU A 242 -7.14 8.90 -10.62
CA LEU A 242 -7.08 7.44 -10.47
C LEU A 242 -7.69 6.99 -9.14
N PHE A 243 -7.37 7.65 -8.03
CA PHE A 243 -7.96 7.37 -6.72
C PHE A 243 -9.49 7.49 -6.76
N GLN A 244 -10.00 8.58 -7.34
CA GLN A 244 -11.44 8.80 -7.45
C GLN A 244 -12.13 7.75 -8.33
N LYS A 245 -11.51 7.35 -9.46
CA LYS A 245 -12.04 6.30 -10.34
C LYS A 245 -12.16 4.97 -9.61
N LEU A 246 -11.08 4.55 -8.92
CA LEU A 246 -11.10 3.32 -8.13
C LEU A 246 -12.14 3.37 -7.00
N CYS A 247 -12.22 4.46 -6.24
CA CYS A 247 -13.22 4.60 -5.17
C CYS A 247 -14.65 4.48 -5.71
N ARG A 248 -14.97 5.17 -6.83
CA ARG A 248 -16.30 5.08 -7.45
C ARG A 248 -16.62 3.68 -7.95
N ARG A 249 -15.60 2.95 -8.42
CA ARG A 249 -15.78 1.60 -8.93
C ARG A 249 -15.91 0.55 -7.83
N ILE A 250 -15.12 0.66 -6.78
CA ILE A 250 -15.07 -0.35 -5.71
C ILE A 250 -16.23 -0.18 -4.71
N ALA A 251 -16.64 1.04 -4.40
CA ALA A 251 -17.68 1.30 -3.40
C ALA A 251 -18.98 0.50 -3.63
N PRO A 252 -19.58 0.46 -4.84
CA PRO A 252 -20.80 -0.30 -5.09
C PRO A 252 -20.61 -1.84 -5.06
N LEU A 253 -19.37 -2.33 -5.02
CA LEU A 253 -19.05 -3.76 -4.95
C LEU A 253 -18.90 -4.25 -3.51
N GLN A 254 -19.01 -3.35 -2.52
CA GLN A 254 -19.03 -3.69 -1.11
C GLN A 254 -20.33 -4.45 -0.78
N ASN A 255 -20.22 -5.56 -0.06
CA ASN A 255 -21.40 -6.29 0.39
C ASN A 255 -22.09 -5.58 1.59
N LYS A 256 -23.29 -6.08 1.97
CA LYS A 256 -24.09 -5.49 3.06
C LYS A 256 -23.40 -5.51 4.42
N ASP A 257 -22.40 -6.37 4.62
CA ASP A 257 -21.67 -6.54 5.87
C ASP A 257 -20.38 -5.67 5.90
N GLY A 258 -20.14 -4.88 4.82
CA GLY A 258 -19.03 -3.95 4.73
C GLY A 258 -17.74 -4.55 4.13
N PHE A 259 -17.79 -5.75 3.56
CA PHE A 259 -16.63 -6.44 2.99
C PHE A 259 -16.65 -6.47 1.47
N TRP A 260 -15.50 -6.75 0.88
CA TRP A 260 -15.34 -7.11 -0.53
C TRP A 260 -14.94 -8.58 -0.66
N HIS A 261 -15.41 -9.23 -1.72
CA HIS A 261 -15.07 -10.62 -2.02
C HIS A 261 -13.73 -10.73 -2.75
N ALA A 262 -13.13 -11.91 -2.77
CA ALA A 262 -11.86 -12.18 -3.43
C ALA A 262 -11.92 -11.80 -4.92
N SER A 263 -13.01 -12.18 -5.63
CA SER A 263 -13.31 -11.63 -6.94
C SER A 263 -14.33 -10.51 -6.83
N LEU A 264 -13.97 -9.32 -7.35
CA LEU A 264 -14.83 -8.14 -7.30
C LEU A 264 -16.06 -8.26 -8.21
N LEU A 265 -15.98 -9.01 -9.30
CA LEU A 265 -17.05 -9.10 -10.30
C LEU A 265 -17.79 -10.45 -10.28
N ASP A 266 -17.36 -11.38 -9.43
CA ASP A 266 -18.07 -12.67 -9.23
C ASP A 266 -18.12 -13.06 -7.74
N PRO A 267 -18.84 -12.28 -6.91
CA PRO A 267 -18.94 -12.56 -5.48
C PRO A 267 -19.64 -13.90 -5.18
N ALA A 268 -20.46 -14.41 -6.10
CA ALA A 268 -21.18 -15.66 -5.92
C ALA A 268 -20.25 -16.89 -5.91
N SER A 269 -19.20 -16.89 -6.73
CA SER A 269 -18.20 -17.95 -6.76
C SER A 269 -17.22 -17.87 -5.57
N TYR A 270 -17.17 -16.73 -4.86
CA TYR A 270 -16.30 -16.48 -3.70
C TYR A 270 -17.12 -15.93 -2.54
N PRO A 271 -17.99 -16.73 -1.92
CA PRO A 271 -18.95 -16.23 -0.93
C PRO A 271 -18.31 -15.74 0.36
N SER A 272 -17.11 -16.22 0.70
CA SER A 272 -16.37 -15.73 1.87
C SER A 272 -15.76 -14.37 1.59
N PRO A 273 -15.95 -13.38 2.47
CA PRO A 273 -15.29 -12.08 2.32
C PRO A 273 -13.79 -12.24 2.52
N GLU A 274 -13.01 -11.58 1.66
CA GLU A 274 -11.54 -11.58 1.76
C GLU A 274 -11.00 -10.25 2.29
N THR A 275 -11.70 -9.17 1.97
CA THR A 275 -11.21 -7.81 2.19
C THR A 275 -12.28 -6.94 2.84
N SER A 276 -11.89 -6.13 3.78
CA SER A 276 -12.75 -5.18 4.48
C SER A 276 -12.24 -3.74 4.34
#